data_765ac9ca1b72bb18bc449ba8c60b89a9
#
_entry.id   765ac9ca1b72bb18bc449ba8c60b89a9
#
_cell.length_a   1.000
_cell.length_b   1.000
_cell.length_c   1.000
_cell.angle_alpha   90.00
_cell.angle_beta   90.00
_cell.angle_gamma   90.00
#
_symmetry.space_group_name_H-M   'P 1'
#
loop_
_entity.id
_entity.type
_entity.pdbx_description
1 polymer ?
#
loop_
_entity_poly.entity_id
_entity_poly.type
_entity_poly.pdbx_seq_one_letter_code
_entity_poly.pdbx_strand_id
1 'polypeptide(L)'
;MADIRYVDVDGVRLRTSIRGVGRPLLLLTGIGASLGLSVPFEDALHPHGVQTIAVDAPGTGGSTRYRRPRRMPGLARTFELLLDALDYEQVDVLGASFGGVLAQQLAHQAPSRVRRLVLAATGAGVAGLGGVPGSPLALLALATPRRYQSPDYFHRIAGALYGGQARCDPDALLHGSIARFSEAPSLRGYLDQLYAISFWTGLPWLWRLPQPTLVLAGDDDPIVPVINGRILASVIPDARLEIIHGGGHLFPLERPAEIAALVAGFLAADRDRTGRENHDTA
;
A
#
# COMPACT_ATOMS: atom_id res chain seq x y z
N MET A 1 -9.04 -4.89 21.11
CA MET A 1 -9.09 -3.41 21.05
C MET A 1 -7.93 -2.91 20.24
N ALA A 2 -8.06 -1.79 19.52
CA ALA A 2 -6.94 -1.16 18.85
C ALA A 2 -6.01 -0.51 19.89
N ASP A 3 -4.72 -0.82 19.83
CA ASP A 3 -3.69 -0.11 20.59
C ASP A 3 -3.19 1.06 19.73
N ILE A 4 -3.79 2.24 19.95
CA ILE A 4 -3.38 3.47 19.24
C ILE A 4 -2.23 4.09 19.99
N ARG A 5 -1.11 4.24 19.29
CA ARG A 5 0.11 4.85 19.80
C ARG A 5 0.50 6.06 18.98
N TYR A 6 1.11 7.04 19.64
CA TYR A 6 1.78 8.17 19.00
C TYR A 6 3.28 8.02 19.23
N VAL A 7 4.01 7.80 18.16
CA VAL A 7 5.45 7.51 18.20
C VAL A 7 6.21 8.68 17.60
N ASP A 8 7.11 9.29 18.38
CA ASP A 8 7.96 10.39 17.92
C ASP A 8 9.21 9.81 17.27
N VAL A 9 9.34 9.95 15.96
CA VAL A 9 10.49 9.49 15.18
C VAL A 9 10.84 10.49 14.09
N ASP A 10 12.12 10.71 13.87
CA ASP A 10 12.65 11.44 12.71
C ASP A 10 12.04 12.85 12.53
N GLY A 11 11.67 13.49 13.65
CA GLY A 11 11.10 14.83 13.71
C GLY A 11 9.61 14.90 13.35
N VAL A 12 8.91 13.79 13.33
CA VAL A 12 7.46 13.69 13.21
C VAL A 12 6.88 12.80 14.31
N ARG A 13 5.62 13.04 14.66
CA ARG A 13 4.83 12.17 15.53
C ARG A 13 3.88 11.38 14.65
N LEU A 14 4.04 10.05 14.63
CA LEU A 14 3.23 9.12 13.85
C LEU A 14 2.13 8.50 14.69
N ARG A 15 0.87 8.60 14.24
CA ARG A 15 -0.24 7.83 14.78
C ARG A 15 -0.18 6.42 14.18
N THR A 16 -0.06 5.44 15.06
CA THR A 16 0.08 4.03 14.72
C THR A 16 -1.00 3.21 15.43
N SER A 17 -1.59 2.25 14.75
CA SER A 17 -2.55 1.30 15.30
C SER A 17 -1.94 -0.10 15.24
N ILE A 18 -1.85 -0.78 16.38
CA ILE A 18 -1.43 -2.18 16.45
C ILE A 18 -2.63 -3.02 16.85
N ARG A 19 -2.99 -3.99 15.97
CA ARG A 19 -4.20 -4.81 16.14
C ARG A 19 -3.92 -6.28 15.80
N GLY A 20 -4.71 -7.18 16.39
CA GLY A 20 -4.54 -8.60 16.18
C GLY A 20 -3.34 -9.19 16.91
N VAL A 21 -3.12 -10.49 16.70
CA VAL A 21 -2.01 -11.26 17.30
C VAL A 21 -1.44 -12.16 16.22
N GLY A 22 -0.14 -12.39 16.24
CA GLY A 22 0.54 -13.27 15.32
C GLY A 22 1.65 -12.57 14.55
N ARG A 23 1.79 -12.88 13.26
CA ARG A 23 2.87 -12.35 12.42
C ARG A 23 2.66 -10.86 12.14
N PRO A 24 3.67 -10.00 12.41
CA PRO A 24 3.53 -8.56 12.21
C PRO A 24 3.54 -8.20 10.72
N LEU A 25 2.53 -7.44 10.30
CA LEU A 25 2.36 -6.89 8.96
C LEU A 25 2.25 -5.37 9.03
N LEU A 26 3.24 -4.67 8.49
CA LEU A 26 3.19 -3.22 8.31
C LEU A 26 2.28 -2.87 7.13
N LEU A 27 1.24 -2.07 7.38
CA LEU A 27 0.29 -1.61 6.36
C LEU A 27 0.62 -0.16 5.95
N LEU A 28 0.95 0.02 4.68
CA LEU A 28 1.25 1.31 4.06
C LEU A 28 0.13 1.67 3.08
N THR A 29 -0.64 2.71 3.43
CA THR A 29 -1.85 3.08 2.70
C THR A 29 -1.55 3.95 1.46
N GLY A 30 -2.57 4.14 0.62
CA GLY A 30 -2.53 5.03 -0.54
C GLY A 30 -2.41 6.51 -0.16
N ILE A 31 -2.13 7.35 -1.15
CA ILE A 31 -1.93 8.79 -0.97
C ILE A 31 -3.14 9.46 -0.29
N GLY A 32 -2.89 10.15 0.81
CA GLY A 32 -3.90 10.86 1.59
C GLY A 32 -4.81 9.98 2.45
N ALA A 33 -4.65 8.65 2.41
CA ALA A 33 -5.45 7.73 3.21
C ALA A 33 -4.97 7.68 4.66
N SER A 34 -5.90 7.70 5.61
CA SER A 34 -5.63 7.46 7.03
C SER A 34 -5.73 5.97 7.37
N LEU A 35 -5.17 5.58 8.50
CA LEU A 35 -5.25 4.21 9.02
C LEU A 35 -6.69 3.74 9.25
N GLY A 36 -7.63 4.64 9.50
CA GLY A 36 -9.04 4.30 9.64
C GLY A 36 -9.66 3.65 8.40
N LEU A 37 -9.08 3.89 7.21
CA LEU A 37 -9.55 3.26 5.97
C LEU A 37 -9.11 1.80 5.84
N SER A 38 -8.07 1.35 6.54
CA SER A 38 -7.59 -0.03 6.50
C SER A 38 -8.36 -0.97 7.42
N VAL A 39 -9.18 -0.45 8.35
CA VAL A 39 -9.85 -1.24 9.39
C VAL A 39 -10.65 -2.43 8.85
N PRO A 40 -11.50 -2.32 7.82
CA PRO A 40 -12.23 -3.49 7.29
C PRO A 40 -11.30 -4.59 6.76
N PHE A 41 -10.19 -4.21 6.15
CA PHE A 41 -9.18 -5.13 5.66
C PHE A 41 -8.37 -5.76 6.80
N GLU A 42 -8.01 -4.98 7.82
CA GLU A 42 -7.35 -5.47 9.04
C GLU A 42 -8.23 -6.51 9.75
N ASP A 43 -9.54 -6.22 9.92
CA ASP A 43 -10.49 -7.14 10.55
C ASP A 43 -10.59 -8.47 9.78
N ALA A 44 -10.47 -8.44 8.46
CA ALA A 44 -10.44 -9.63 7.62
C ALA A 44 -9.11 -10.41 7.73
N LEU A 45 -7.99 -9.76 8.06
CA LEU A 45 -6.68 -10.41 8.23
C LEU A 45 -6.51 -11.08 9.59
N HIS A 46 -7.07 -10.53 10.67
CA HIS A 46 -6.84 -11.00 12.03
C HIS A 46 -7.23 -12.48 12.27
N PRO A 47 -8.34 -13.03 11.69
CA PRO A 47 -8.66 -14.45 11.81
C PRO A 47 -7.60 -15.39 11.24
N HIS A 48 -6.71 -14.89 10.38
CA HIS A 48 -5.60 -15.66 9.77
C HIS A 48 -4.30 -15.59 10.59
N GLY A 49 -4.32 -15.08 11.82
CA GLY A 49 -3.12 -14.99 12.67
C GLY A 49 -2.11 -13.93 12.21
N VAL A 50 -2.60 -12.83 11.67
CA VAL A 50 -1.82 -11.66 11.28
C VAL A 50 -2.03 -10.54 12.29
N GLN A 51 -0.94 -10.01 12.84
CA GLN A 51 -0.94 -8.74 13.58
C GLN A 51 -0.73 -7.61 12.59
N THR A 52 -1.58 -6.58 12.61
CA THR A 52 -1.43 -5.42 11.74
C THR A 52 -0.81 -4.24 12.47
N ILE A 53 0.10 -3.55 11.78
CA ILE A 53 0.73 -2.29 12.20
C ILE A 53 0.32 -1.27 11.14
N ALA A 54 -0.82 -0.60 11.33
CA ALA A 54 -1.30 0.44 10.44
C ALA A 54 -0.78 1.81 10.90
N VAL A 55 -0.36 2.65 9.95
CA VAL A 55 0.30 3.93 10.26
C VAL A 55 -0.27 5.03 9.38
N ASP A 56 -0.64 6.14 10.00
CA ASP A 56 -0.86 7.38 9.26
C ASP A 56 0.48 7.90 8.75
N ALA A 57 0.65 7.99 7.44
CA ALA A 57 1.85 8.59 6.87
C ALA A 57 1.99 10.07 7.30
N PRO A 58 3.22 10.63 7.38
CA PRO A 58 3.41 12.02 7.75
C PRO A 58 2.50 12.98 6.97
N GLY A 59 1.74 13.79 7.70
CA GLY A 59 0.79 14.76 7.15
C GLY A 59 -0.60 14.22 6.82
N THR A 60 -0.91 12.97 7.18
CA THR A 60 -2.26 12.38 7.08
C THR A 60 -2.81 11.99 8.44
N GLY A 61 -4.13 11.87 8.52
CA GLY A 61 -4.83 11.44 9.74
C GLY A 61 -4.36 12.18 10.98
N GLY A 62 -3.93 11.44 12.00
CA GLY A 62 -3.41 12.00 13.26
C GLY A 62 -1.89 12.22 13.29
N SER A 63 -1.17 11.94 12.20
CA SER A 63 0.27 12.13 12.14
C SER A 63 0.66 13.56 11.80
N THR A 64 1.73 14.06 12.44
CA THR A 64 2.26 15.39 12.11
C THR A 64 3.01 15.39 10.77
N ARG A 65 3.18 16.58 10.17
CA ARG A 65 3.99 16.74 8.96
C ARG A 65 5.45 16.99 9.31
N TYR A 66 6.34 16.68 8.35
CA TYR A 66 7.71 17.20 8.40
C TYR A 66 7.74 18.74 8.28
N ARG A 67 8.75 19.34 8.88
CA ARG A 67 9.04 20.78 8.67
C ARG A 67 9.37 21.08 7.20
N ARG A 68 10.04 20.16 6.51
CA ARG A 68 10.35 20.20 5.08
C ARG A 68 9.95 18.90 4.43
N PRO A 69 9.29 18.91 3.25
CA PRO A 69 8.92 17.70 2.54
C PRO A 69 10.11 16.78 2.29
N ARG A 70 9.89 15.48 2.35
CA ARG A 70 10.92 14.47 2.06
C ARG A 70 10.59 13.72 0.78
N ARG A 71 11.63 13.26 0.09
CA ARG A 71 11.53 12.31 -1.01
C ARG A 71 11.29 10.90 -0.46
N MET A 72 10.89 9.97 -1.32
CA MET A 72 10.56 8.59 -0.97
C MET A 72 11.64 7.90 -0.10
N PRO A 73 12.96 8.03 -0.40
CA PRO A 73 14.00 7.46 0.46
C PRO A 73 13.97 7.98 1.91
N GLY A 74 13.75 9.28 2.09
CA GLY A 74 13.64 9.86 3.42
C GLY A 74 12.38 9.43 4.17
N LEU A 75 11.28 9.22 3.43
CA LEU A 75 10.04 8.69 4.01
C LEU A 75 10.23 7.23 4.45
N ALA A 76 10.84 6.38 3.62
CA ALA A 76 11.15 5.00 3.97
C ALA A 76 12.04 4.89 5.23
N ARG A 77 13.03 5.78 5.36
CA ARG A 77 13.87 5.85 6.58
C ARG A 77 13.04 6.13 7.84
N THR A 78 12.02 6.97 7.75
CA THR A 78 11.13 7.24 8.91
C THR A 78 10.37 5.98 9.34
N PHE A 79 9.91 5.15 8.40
CA PHE A 79 9.24 3.90 8.72
C PHE A 79 10.20 2.84 9.27
N GLU A 80 11.46 2.82 8.81
CA GLU A 80 12.50 1.98 9.41
C GLU A 80 12.72 2.36 10.89
N LEU A 81 12.87 3.65 11.20
CA LEU A 81 13.00 4.16 12.56
C LEU A 81 11.73 3.92 13.42
N LEU A 82 10.55 3.94 12.79
CA LEU A 82 9.31 3.56 13.48
C LEU A 82 9.35 2.10 13.93
N LEU A 83 9.82 1.19 13.08
CA LEU A 83 9.97 -0.22 13.46
C LEU A 83 10.96 -0.41 14.62
N ASP A 84 12.06 0.37 14.64
CA ASP A 84 12.99 0.38 15.78
C ASP A 84 12.30 0.85 17.05
N ALA A 85 11.54 1.94 16.99
CA ALA A 85 10.84 2.52 18.14
C ALA A 85 9.69 1.63 18.67
N LEU A 86 9.22 0.70 17.86
CA LEU A 86 8.19 -0.28 18.21
C LEU A 86 8.76 -1.67 18.53
N ASP A 87 10.09 -1.82 18.58
CA ASP A 87 10.81 -3.08 18.87
C ASP A 87 10.51 -4.22 17.86
N TYR A 88 10.19 -3.88 16.60
CA TYR A 88 10.07 -4.87 15.54
C TYR A 88 11.40 -5.01 14.78
N GLU A 89 12.06 -6.13 14.92
CA GLU A 89 13.29 -6.44 14.19
C GLU A 89 13.02 -6.69 12.71
N GLN A 90 11.96 -7.46 12.40
CA GLN A 90 11.55 -7.82 11.06
C GLN A 90 10.02 -7.90 10.95
N VAL A 91 9.45 -7.43 9.84
CA VAL A 91 8.01 -7.46 9.55
C VAL A 91 7.75 -7.93 8.12
N ASP A 92 6.53 -8.36 7.87
CA ASP A 92 5.99 -8.35 6.50
C ASP A 92 5.52 -6.94 6.16
N VAL A 93 5.50 -6.58 4.88
CA VAL A 93 5.03 -5.26 4.45
C VAL A 93 4.00 -5.41 3.35
N LEU A 94 2.84 -4.78 3.55
CA LEU A 94 1.85 -4.59 2.49
C LEU A 94 1.74 -3.10 2.18
N GLY A 95 1.98 -2.76 0.92
CA GLY A 95 1.80 -1.39 0.43
C GLY A 95 0.75 -1.32 -0.68
N ALA A 96 -0.21 -0.40 -0.54
CA ALA A 96 -1.22 -0.14 -1.55
C ALA A 96 -0.97 1.20 -2.24
N SER A 97 -0.98 1.23 -3.59
CA SER A 97 -0.82 2.48 -4.37
C SER A 97 0.45 3.24 -3.99
N PHE A 98 0.35 4.47 -3.46
CA PHE A 98 1.47 5.23 -2.90
C PHE A 98 2.23 4.43 -1.84
N GLY A 99 1.52 3.73 -0.96
CA GLY A 99 2.12 2.83 0.04
C GLY A 99 2.91 1.68 -0.59
N GLY A 100 2.53 1.22 -1.79
CA GLY A 100 3.28 0.21 -2.54
C GLY A 100 4.63 0.73 -3.05
N VAL A 101 4.69 1.99 -3.45
CA VAL A 101 5.94 2.68 -3.78
C VAL A 101 6.85 2.78 -2.55
N LEU A 102 6.26 3.18 -1.40
CA LEU A 102 6.97 3.27 -0.13
C LEU A 102 7.46 1.90 0.36
N ALA A 103 6.65 0.85 0.20
CA ALA A 103 7.00 -0.53 0.56
C ALA A 103 8.19 -1.04 -0.25
N GLN A 104 8.22 -0.79 -1.57
CA GLN A 104 9.35 -1.10 -2.44
C GLN A 104 10.62 -0.37 -1.98
N GLN A 105 10.50 0.94 -1.68
CA GLN A 105 11.64 1.73 -1.22
C GLN A 105 12.17 1.24 0.14
N LEU A 106 11.29 0.89 1.08
CA LEU A 106 11.66 0.34 2.40
C LEU A 106 12.37 -1.02 2.22
N ALA A 107 11.82 -1.92 1.42
CA ALA A 107 12.40 -3.24 1.16
C ALA A 107 13.78 -3.15 0.49
N HIS A 108 14.00 -2.15 -0.36
CA HIS A 108 15.29 -1.88 -0.99
C HIS A 108 16.33 -1.32 0.00
N GLN A 109 15.94 -0.34 0.83
CA GLN A 109 16.86 0.35 1.75
C GLN A 109 17.20 -0.48 2.98
N ALA A 110 16.23 -1.25 3.50
CA ALA A 110 16.35 -2.04 4.70
C ALA A 110 15.91 -3.50 4.46
N PRO A 111 16.61 -4.25 3.60
CA PRO A 111 16.17 -5.57 3.16
C PRO A 111 16.04 -6.59 4.29
N SER A 112 16.82 -6.48 5.35
CA SER A 112 16.71 -7.34 6.54
C SER A 112 15.47 -7.08 7.37
N ARG A 113 14.85 -5.90 7.24
CA ARG A 113 13.65 -5.50 8.00
C ARG A 113 12.36 -6.02 7.37
N VAL A 114 12.40 -6.41 6.08
CA VAL A 114 11.24 -6.85 5.31
C VAL A 114 11.39 -8.33 4.95
N ARG A 115 10.53 -9.18 5.53
CA ARG A 115 10.55 -10.62 5.30
C ARG A 115 9.85 -10.99 3.98
N ARG A 116 8.64 -10.48 3.78
CA ARG A 116 7.81 -10.65 2.59
C ARG A 116 7.19 -9.33 2.20
N LEU A 117 6.96 -9.16 0.90
CA LEU A 117 6.43 -7.93 0.33
C LEU A 117 5.11 -8.20 -0.40
N VAL A 118 4.07 -7.42 -0.09
CA VAL A 118 2.81 -7.43 -0.84
C VAL A 118 2.60 -6.05 -1.46
N LEU A 119 2.44 -6.01 -2.77
CA LEU A 119 2.30 -4.80 -3.57
C LEU A 119 0.90 -4.78 -4.22
N ALA A 120 0.00 -3.95 -3.74
CA ALA A 120 -1.37 -3.87 -4.21
C ALA A 120 -1.64 -2.57 -4.98
N ALA A 121 -2.23 -2.65 -6.18
CA ALA A 121 -2.63 -1.50 -6.99
C ALA A 121 -1.52 -0.45 -7.15
N THR A 122 -0.28 -0.88 -7.44
CA THR A 122 0.91 -0.03 -7.50
C THR A 122 1.79 -0.34 -8.73
N GLY A 123 2.82 0.45 -8.97
CA GLY A 123 3.72 0.30 -10.11
C GLY A 123 5.19 0.43 -9.74
N ALA A 124 6.08 0.16 -10.71
CA ALA A 124 7.54 0.22 -10.57
C ALA A 124 8.09 1.66 -10.57
N GLY A 125 7.26 2.64 -10.85
CA GLY A 125 7.63 4.05 -10.89
C GLY A 125 6.42 4.92 -11.25
N VAL A 126 6.63 6.24 -11.23
CA VAL A 126 5.63 7.18 -11.74
C VAL A 126 5.56 7.14 -13.27
N ALA A 127 4.49 7.73 -13.83
CA ALA A 127 4.26 7.78 -15.27
C ALA A 127 5.50 8.26 -16.05
N GLY A 128 5.93 7.49 -17.03
CA GLY A 128 7.12 7.77 -17.85
C GLY A 128 8.47 7.40 -17.22
N LEU A 129 8.49 6.99 -15.94
CA LEU A 129 9.69 6.56 -15.21
C LEU A 129 9.55 5.11 -14.69
N GLY A 130 9.01 4.23 -15.52
CA GLY A 130 8.77 2.83 -15.18
C GLY A 130 7.34 2.50 -14.80
N GLY A 131 6.47 3.50 -14.69
CA GLY A 131 5.03 3.34 -14.58
C GLY A 131 4.32 3.66 -15.89
N VAL A 132 3.32 2.85 -16.22
CA VAL A 132 2.35 3.15 -17.29
C VAL A 132 1.23 4.00 -16.67
N PRO A 133 0.98 5.20 -17.25
CA PRO A 133 -0.02 6.11 -16.69
C PRO A 133 -1.43 5.52 -16.80
N GLY A 134 -2.23 5.81 -15.81
CA GLY A 134 -3.66 5.55 -15.83
C GLY A 134 -4.45 6.56 -16.67
N SER A 135 -5.77 6.56 -16.49
CA SER A 135 -6.68 7.52 -17.14
C SER A 135 -6.28 8.97 -16.80
N PRO A 136 -6.20 9.87 -17.80
CA PRO A 136 -5.92 11.29 -17.54
C PRO A 136 -6.89 11.93 -16.54
N LEU A 137 -8.17 11.54 -16.58
CA LEU A 137 -9.19 12.01 -15.65
C LEU A 137 -8.90 11.55 -14.21
N ALA A 138 -8.50 10.29 -14.04
CA ALA A 138 -8.11 9.76 -12.74
C ALA A 138 -6.87 10.47 -12.18
N LEU A 139 -5.86 10.69 -13.02
CA LEU A 139 -4.64 11.38 -12.62
C LEU A 139 -4.91 12.85 -12.23
N LEU A 140 -5.79 13.54 -12.98
CA LEU A 140 -6.22 14.90 -12.63
C LEU A 140 -6.95 14.94 -11.28
N ALA A 141 -7.84 13.98 -11.03
CA ALA A 141 -8.56 13.88 -9.76
C ALA A 141 -7.64 13.59 -8.57
N LEU A 142 -6.48 12.97 -8.82
CA LEU A 142 -5.45 12.74 -7.80
C LEU A 142 -4.59 13.97 -7.50
N ALA A 143 -4.63 15.03 -8.30
CA ALA A 143 -3.82 16.22 -8.07
C ALA A 143 -4.19 16.98 -6.79
N THR A 144 -5.39 16.73 -6.23
CA THR A 144 -5.88 17.39 -5.02
C THR A 144 -6.52 16.40 -4.04
N PRO A 145 -6.60 16.71 -2.72
CA PRO A 145 -7.26 15.86 -1.74
C PRO A 145 -8.80 16.00 -1.75
N ARG A 146 -9.41 16.69 -2.71
CA ARG A 146 -10.83 17.03 -2.72
C ARG A 146 -11.76 15.81 -2.50
N ARG A 147 -11.35 14.63 -2.99
CA ARG A 147 -12.08 13.37 -2.80
C ARG A 147 -12.14 12.87 -1.34
N TYR A 148 -11.35 13.45 -0.45
CA TYR A 148 -11.39 13.22 1.00
C TYR A 148 -12.15 14.32 1.75
N GLN A 149 -12.48 15.42 1.09
CA GLN A 149 -13.06 16.62 1.72
C GLN A 149 -14.54 16.81 1.37
N SER A 150 -15.02 16.18 0.29
CA SER A 150 -16.37 16.36 -0.21
C SER A 150 -16.99 15.02 -0.62
N PRO A 151 -18.00 14.52 0.14
CA PRO A 151 -18.76 13.32 -0.22
C PRO A 151 -19.40 13.41 -1.60
N ASP A 152 -20.03 14.55 -1.93
CA ASP A 152 -20.66 14.77 -3.25
C ASP A 152 -19.66 14.73 -4.40
N TYR A 153 -18.46 15.28 -4.18
CA TYR A 153 -17.40 15.20 -5.19
C TYR A 153 -16.91 13.76 -5.33
N PHE A 154 -16.69 13.06 -4.22
CA PHE A 154 -16.31 11.66 -4.23
C PHE A 154 -17.32 10.82 -5.00
N HIS A 155 -18.61 10.91 -4.65
CA HIS A 155 -19.69 10.16 -5.30
C HIS A 155 -19.69 10.37 -6.83
N ARG A 156 -19.53 11.61 -7.30
CA ARG A 156 -19.53 11.92 -8.73
C ARG A 156 -18.36 11.33 -9.49
N ILE A 157 -17.19 11.18 -8.85
CA ILE A 157 -15.96 10.76 -9.55
C ILE A 157 -15.56 9.32 -9.26
N ALA A 158 -16.13 8.69 -8.23
CA ALA A 158 -15.65 7.41 -7.69
C ALA A 158 -15.55 6.32 -8.77
N GLY A 159 -16.57 6.14 -9.60
CA GLY A 159 -16.56 5.14 -10.66
C GLY A 159 -15.47 5.40 -11.72
N ALA A 160 -15.30 6.65 -12.14
CA ALA A 160 -14.27 7.01 -13.12
C ALA A 160 -12.85 7.02 -12.51
N LEU A 161 -12.75 7.32 -11.21
CA LEU A 161 -11.47 7.39 -10.51
C LEU A 161 -10.97 6.02 -10.06
N TYR A 162 -11.84 5.20 -9.48
CA TYR A 162 -11.42 3.96 -8.82
C TYR A 162 -11.74 2.70 -9.63
N GLY A 163 -12.68 2.76 -10.59
CA GLY A 163 -13.09 1.56 -11.33
C GLY A 163 -13.81 0.54 -10.46
N GLY A 164 -13.81 -0.72 -10.85
CA GLY A 164 -14.32 -1.83 -10.08
C GLY A 164 -15.76 -1.64 -9.59
N GLN A 165 -16.03 -2.01 -8.36
CA GLN A 165 -17.35 -1.89 -7.74
C GLN A 165 -17.84 -0.43 -7.67
N ALA A 166 -16.93 0.54 -7.55
CA ALA A 166 -17.28 1.95 -7.53
C ALA A 166 -17.98 2.44 -8.81
N ARG A 167 -17.88 1.73 -9.95
CA ARG A 167 -18.64 2.06 -11.17
C ARG A 167 -20.13 1.77 -11.04
N CYS A 168 -20.46 0.71 -10.31
CA CYS A 168 -21.84 0.24 -10.17
C CYS A 168 -22.48 0.77 -8.89
N ASP A 169 -21.71 0.90 -7.83
CA ASP A 169 -22.18 1.34 -6.51
C ASP A 169 -21.12 2.18 -5.80
N PRO A 170 -21.08 3.50 -6.09
CA PRO A 170 -20.19 4.42 -5.37
C PRO A 170 -20.48 4.48 -3.87
N ASP A 171 -21.73 4.23 -3.46
CA ASP A 171 -22.16 4.33 -2.07
C ASP A 171 -21.67 3.15 -1.23
N ALA A 172 -21.43 1.98 -1.81
CA ALA A 172 -20.81 0.84 -1.12
C ALA A 172 -19.45 1.23 -0.51
N LEU A 173 -18.68 2.08 -1.22
CA LEU A 173 -17.42 2.63 -0.71
C LEU A 173 -17.61 3.72 0.36
N LEU A 174 -18.78 4.37 0.42
CA LEU A 174 -19.07 5.39 1.42
C LEU A 174 -19.47 4.79 2.77
N HIS A 175 -20.23 3.69 2.77
CA HIS A 175 -20.72 3.05 4.01
C HIS A 175 -19.60 2.51 4.91
N GLY A 176 -18.45 2.12 4.32
CA GLY A 176 -17.23 1.74 5.05
C GLY A 176 -16.26 2.89 5.34
N SER A 177 -16.61 4.14 4.99
CA SER A 177 -15.63 5.22 4.77
C SER A 177 -15.86 6.48 5.62
N ILE A 178 -16.50 6.40 6.77
CA ILE A 178 -16.59 7.57 7.68
C ILE A 178 -15.19 8.15 7.93
N ALA A 179 -14.18 7.30 8.13
CA ALA A 179 -12.80 7.69 8.29
C ALA A 179 -12.23 8.49 7.11
N ARG A 180 -12.73 8.28 5.88
CA ARG A 180 -12.28 9.02 4.68
C ARG A 180 -12.47 10.53 4.83
N PHE A 181 -13.61 10.94 5.40
CA PHE A 181 -13.97 12.35 5.51
C PHE A 181 -13.63 12.95 6.86
N SER A 182 -13.75 12.17 7.95
CA SER A 182 -13.42 12.63 9.31
C SER A 182 -11.91 12.80 9.54
N GLU A 183 -11.10 12.06 8.80
CA GLU A 183 -9.64 12.06 8.90
C GLU A 183 -8.97 12.51 7.59
N ALA A 184 -9.62 13.42 6.86
CA ALA A 184 -9.13 13.92 5.59
C ALA A 184 -7.73 14.55 5.72
N PRO A 185 -6.82 14.31 4.77
CA PRO A 185 -5.49 14.91 4.80
C PRO A 185 -5.58 16.43 4.63
N SER A 186 -4.68 17.15 5.27
CA SER A 186 -4.50 18.58 4.96
C SER A 186 -3.96 18.72 3.53
N LEU A 187 -4.26 19.84 2.88
CA LEU A 187 -3.71 20.12 1.53
C LEU A 187 -2.18 20.03 1.51
N ARG A 188 -1.52 20.62 2.52
CA ARG A 188 -0.05 20.58 2.62
C ARG A 188 0.48 19.17 2.82
N GLY A 189 -0.13 18.35 3.71
CA GLY A 189 0.28 16.95 3.90
C GLY A 189 0.11 16.12 2.63
N TYR A 190 -0.97 16.37 1.89
CA TYR A 190 -1.20 15.72 0.60
C TYR A 190 -0.14 16.12 -0.46
N LEU A 191 0.18 17.41 -0.55
CA LEU A 191 1.23 17.90 -1.45
C LEU A 191 2.62 17.41 -1.07
N ASP A 192 2.92 17.21 0.22
CA ASP A 192 4.16 16.61 0.69
C ASP A 192 4.29 15.15 0.18
N GLN A 193 3.19 14.40 0.12
CA GLN A 193 3.19 13.04 -0.44
C GLN A 193 3.33 13.04 -1.97
N LEU A 194 2.67 13.95 -2.69
CA LEU A 194 2.89 14.14 -4.12
C LEU A 194 4.34 14.49 -4.43
N TYR A 195 4.96 15.35 -3.60
CA TYR A 195 6.39 15.65 -3.70
C TYR A 195 7.25 14.41 -3.45
N ALA A 196 6.91 13.60 -2.44
CA ALA A 196 7.67 12.39 -2.10
C ALA A 196 7.75 11.41 -3.28
N ILE A 197 6.62 11.20 -3.97
CA ILE A 197 6.53 10.25 -5.09
C ILE A 197 7.01 10.83 -6.42
N SER A 198 7.03 12.17 -6.58
CA SER A 198 7.40 12.78 -7.87
C SER A 198 8.82 12.36 -8.31
N PHE A 199 8.93 11.94 -9.57
CA PHE A 199 10.16 11.42 -10.19
C PHE A 199 10.73 10.15 -9.57
N TRP A 200 9.96 9.46 -8.71
CA TRP A 200 10.41 8.19 -8.15
C TRP A 200 10.30 7.06 -9.16
N THR A 201 11.31 6.18 -9.17
CA THR A 201 11.31 4.91 -9.88
C THR A 201 12.11 3.86 -9.11
N GLY A 202 11.60 2.65 -9.07
CA GLY A 202 12.28 1.47 -8.53
C GLY A 202 13.03 0.66 -9.59
N LEU A 203 12.76 0.88 -10.89
CA LEU A 203 13.29 0.06 -11.98
C LEU A 203 14.80 -0.21 -11.90
N PRO A 204 15.65 0.77 -11.51
CA PRO A 204 17.10 0.53 -11.49
C PRO A 204 17.55 -0.54 -10.49
N TRP A 205 16.70 -0.94 -9.54
CA TRP A 205 17.09 -1.85 -8.47
C TRP A 205 16.03 -2.91 -8.09
N LEU A 206 14.80 -2.88 -8.63
CA LEU A 206 13.76 -3.87 -8.34
C LEU A 206 14.19 -5.32 -8.57
N TRP A 207 15.07 -5.55 -9.56
CA TRP A 207 15.66 -6.85 -9.86
C TRP A 207 16.62 -7.39 -8.77
N ARG A 208 16.94 -6.56 -7.77
CA ARG A 208 17.77 -6.92 -6.61
C ARG A 208 16.97 -7.19 -5.35
N LEU A 209 15.66 -7.02 -5.38
CA LEU A 209 14.83 -7.27 -4.18
C LEU A 209 14.88 -8.76 -3.81
N PRO A 210 15.37 -9.10 -2.59
CA PRO A 210 15.50 -10.49 -2.17
C PRO A 210 14.21 -11.04 -1.57
N GLN A 211 13.20 -10.18 -1.33
CA GLN A 211 11.96 -10.58 -0.66
C GLN A 211 11.03 -11.32 -1.62
N PRO A 212 10.48 -12.49 -1.19
CA PRO A 212 9.31 -13.04 -1.86
C PRO A 212 8.23 -11.97 -1.95
N THR A 213 7.69 -11.76 -3.15
CA THR A 213 6.79 -10.66 -3.42
C THR A 213 5.47 -11.15 -4.03
N LEU A 214 4.34 -10.75 -3.45
CA LEU A 214 3.01 -10.89 -4.02
C LEU A 214 2.58 -9.57 -4.63
N VAL A 215 2.31 -9.57 -5.93
CA VAL A 215 1.76 -8.41 -6.64
C VAL A 215 0.27 -8.65 -6.88
N LEU A 216 -0.58 -7.73 -6.40
CA LEU A 216 -2.02 -7.75 -6.59
C LEU A 216 -2.41 -6.58 -7.50
N ALA A 217 -3.06 -6.87 -8.63
CA ALA A 217 -3.44 -5.85 -9.60
C ALA A 217 -4.88 -6.04 -10.06
N GLY A 218 -5.70 -5.01 -9.96
CA GLY A 218 -7.05 -4.99 -10.52
C GLY A 218 -7.02 -4.79 -12.04
N ASP A 219 -7.86 -5.52 -12.78
CA ASP A 219 -7.93 -5.37 -14.24
C ASP A 219 -8.86 -4.23 -14.71
N ASP A 220 -9.65 -3.64 -13.78
CA ASP A 220 -10.44 -2.42 -14.01
C ASP A 220 -9.93 -1.21 -13.19
N ASP A 221 -8.61 -1.16 -12.91
CA ASP A 221 -7.99 -0.03 -12.19
C ASP A 221 -7.64 1.11 -13.15
N PRO A 222 -8.34 2.28 -13.10
CA PRO A 222 -8.08 3.41 -13.97
C PRO A 222 -6.91 4.29 -13.50
N ILE A 223 -6.40 4.11 -12.27
CA ILE A 223 -5.26 4.86 -11.72
C ILE A 223 -3.95 4.16 -12.06
N VAL A 224 -3.89 2.86 -11.76
CA VAL A 224 -2.71 2.02 -11.96
C VAL A 224 -3.10 0.81 -12.82
N PRO A 225 -3.09 0.94 -14.14
CA PRO A 225 -3.47 -0.15 -15.05
C PRO A 225 -2.72 -1.44 -14.74
N VAL A 226 -3.39 -2.59 -14.94
CA VAL A 226 -2.88 -3.95 -14.64
C VAL A 226 -1.50 -4.24 -15.24
N ILE A 227 -1.12 -3.56 -16.32
CA ILE A 227 0.20 -3.67 -16.94
C ILE A 227 1.33 -3.31 -15.96
N ASN A 228 1.09 -2.39 -15.01
CA ASN A 228 2.07 -2.04 -13.97
C ASN A 228 2.36 -3.22 -13.03
N GLY A 229 1.33 -3.99 -12.69
CA GLY A 229 1.49 -5.24 -11.93
C GLY A 229 2.30 -6.29 -12.69
N ARG A 230 2.07 -6.42 -14.01
CA ARG A 230 2.83 -7.32 -14.88
C ARG A 230 4.31 -6.89 -14.96
N ILE A 231 4.59 -5.59 -15.06
CA ILE A 231 5.95 -5.05 -15.04
C ILE A 231 6.64 -5.42 -13.71
N LEU A 232 5.99 -5.14 -12.56
CA LEU A 232 6.55 -5.50 -11.26
C LEU A 232 6.88 -6.99 -11.15
N ALA A 233 5.95 -7.86 -11.53
CA ALA A 233 6.13 -9.31 -11.48
C ALA A 233 7.20 -9.82 -12.45
N SER A 234 7.46 -9.12 -13.55
CA SER A 234 8.51 -9.50 -14.50
C SER A 234 9.92 -9.04 -14.08
N VAL A 235 10.00 -8.00 -13.24
CA VAL A 235 11.29 -7.39 -12.85
C VAL A 235 11.77 -7.91 -11.49
N ILE A 236 10.86 -8.14 -10.54
CA ILE A 236 11.21 -8.64 -9.20
C ILE A 236 11.44 -10.16 -9.29
N PRO A 237 12.61 -10.68 -8.86
CA PRO A 237 13.00 -12.08 -9.12
C PRO A 237 12.06 -13.14 -8.52
N ASP A 238 11.61 -12.94 -7.28
CA ASP A 238 10.72 -13.87 -6.55
C ASP A 238 9.33 -13.23 -6.40
N ALA A 239 8.72 -12.88 -7.55
CA ALA A 239 7.40 -12.25 -7.58
C ALA A 239 6.34 -13.15 -8.19
N ARG A 240 5.16 -13.18 -7.55
CA ARG A 240 3.93 -13.78 -8.05
C ARG A 240 2.89 -12.70 -8.31
N LEU A 241 2.25 -12.74 -9.48
CA LEU A 241 1.15 -11.84 -9.84
C LEU A 241 -0.19 -12.53 -9.67
N GLU A 242 -1.11 -11.88 -8.97
CA GLU A 242 -2.53 -12.22 -8.93
C GLU A 242 -3.34 -11.06 -9.52
N ILE A 243 -4.11 -11.35 -10.55
CA ILE A 243 -5.01 -10.37 -11.20
C ILE A 243 -6.38 -10.49 -10.55
N ILE A 244 -6.85 -9.40 -9.98
CA ILE A 244 -8.19 -9.32 -9.36
C ILE A 244 -9.19 -8.92 -10.44
N HIS A 245 -9.92 -9.90 -10.94
CA HIS A 245 -10.89 -9.70 -12.03
C HIS A 245 -12.05 -8.80 -11.59
N GLY A 246 -12.34 -7.78 -12.39
CA GLY A 246 -13.29 -6.72 -12.06
C GLY A 246 -12.86 -5.85 -10.88
N GLY A 247 -11.62 -6.00 -10.41
CA GLY A 247 -11.07 -5.18 -9.33
C GLY A 247 -10.67 -3.80 -9.83
N GLY A 248 -11.17 -2.75 -9.16
CA GLY A 248 -10.72 -1.37 -9.34
C GLY A 248 -9.53 -1.05 -8.44
N HIS A 249 -9.19 0.23 -8.32
CA HIS A 249 -8.05 0.68 -7.49
C HIS A 249 -8.21 0.38 -6.00
N LEU A 250 -9.46 0.28 -5.52
CA LEU A 250 -9.78 0.05 -4.10
C LEU A 250 -10.21 -1.40 -3.83
N PHE A 251 -9.85 -2.37 -4.68
CA PHE A 251 -10.23 -3.78 -4.50
C PHE A 251 -9.93 -4.35 -3.11
N PRO A 252 -8.86 -3.93 -2.36
CA PRO A 252 -8.65 -4.42 -1.00
C PRO A 252 -9.74 -3.97 -0.01
N LEU A 253 -10.40 -2.84 -0.29
CA LEU A 253 -11.51 -2.32 0.51
C LEU A 253 -12.86 -2.83 0.02
N GLU A 254 -12.99 -3.10 -1.28
CA GLU A 254 -14.20 -3.62 -1.91
C GLU A 254 -14.42 -5.11 -1.59
N ARG A 255 -13.34 -5.89 -1.48
CA ARG A 255 -13.33 -7.34 -1.26
C ARG A 255 -12.37 -7.75 -0.15
N PRO A 256 -12.54 -7.19 1.09
CA PRO A 256 -11.53 -7.35 2.14
C PRO A 256 -11.28 -8.81 2.52
N ALA A 257 -12.31 -9.66 2.59
CA ALA A 257 -12.17 -11.06 2.96
C ALA A 257 -11.41 -11.88 1.90
N GLU A 258 -11.71 -11.68 0.61
CA GLU A 258 -11.04 -12.34 -0.51
C GLU A 258 -9.55 -11.97 -0.52
N ILE A 259 -9.25 -10.68 -0.47
CA ILE A 259 -7.87 -10.20 -0.54
C ILE A 259 -7.08 -10.56 0.74
N ALA A 260 -7.70 -10.53 1.90
CA ALA A 260 -7.08 -10.96 3.14
C ALA A 260 -6.70 -12.45 3.11
N ALA A 261 -7.54 -13.32 2.55
CA ALA A 261 -7.23 -14.74 2.39
C ALA A 261 -6.03 -14.97 1.45
N LEU A 262 -5.96 -14.26 0.31
CA LEU A 262 -4.82 -14.32 -0.61
C LEU A 262 -3.52 -13.85 0.06
N VAL A 263 -3.58 -12.72 0.75
CA VAL A 263 -2.42 -12.15 1.47
C VAL A 263 -1.98 -13.09 2.57
N ALA A 264 -2.90 -13.56 3.42
CA ALA A 264 -2.57 -14.45 4.54
C ALA A 264 -1.97 -15.78 4.06
N GLY A 265 -2.52 -16.37 3.00
CA GLY A 265 -1.97 -17.56 2.37
C GLY A 265 -0.53 -17.37 1.88
N PHE A 266 -0.24 -16.23 1.24
CA PHE A 266 1.12 -15.89 0.83
C PHE A 266 2.05 -15.66 2.02
N LEU A 267 1.61 -14.97 3.06
CA LEU A 267 2.42 -14.70 4.25
C LEU A 267 2.71 -15.96 5.06
N ALA A 268 1.81 -16.94 5.06
CA ALA A 268 1.94 -18.19 5.79
C ALA A 268 2.81 -19.25 5.07
N ALA A 269 2.94 -19.17 3.74
CA ALA A 269 3.70 -20.15 2.97
C ALA A 269 5.14 -20.25 3.49
N ASP A 270 5.60 -21.46 3.87
CA ASP A 270 7.01 -21.68 4.12
C ASP A 270 7.78 -21.58 2.79
N ARG A 271 9.04 -21.14 2.84
CA ARG A 271 9.94 -21.33 1.69
C ARG A 271 10.19 -22.85 1.61
N ASP A 272 9.45 -23.54 0.79
CA ASP A 272 9.89 -24.88 0.36
C ASP A 272 11.26 -24.72 -0.31
N ARG A 273 12.29 -25.22 0.38
CA ARG A 273 13.66 -25.32 -0.12
C ARG A 273 13.80 -26.49 -1.09
N THR A 274 12.91 -26.64 -2.05
CA THR A 274 13.04 -27.70 -3.07
C THR A 274 12.46 -27.27 -4.40
N GLY A 275 13.17 -26.38 -5.05
CA GLY A 275 12.97 -26.03 -6.47
C GLY A 275 14.20 -26.38 -7.30
N ARG A 276 14.83 -27.54 -7.03
CA ARG A 276 15.71 -28.25 -7.99
C ARG A 276 15.31 -29.70 -7.97
N GLU A 277 14.31 -30.06 -8.74
CA GLU A 277 14.17 -31.44 -9.19
C GLU A 277 15.38 -31.76 -10.09
N ASN A 278 16.19 -32.68 -9.60
CA ASN A 278 17.19 -33.34 -10.41
C ASN A 278 16.47 -34.07 -11.56
N HIS A 279 16.60 -33.55 -12.77
CA HIS A 279 16.54 -34.36 -13.96
C HIS A 279 17.88 -35.04 -14.07
N ASP A 280 18.02 -36.18 -13.37
CA ASP A 280 19.02 -37.20 -13.66
C ASP A 280 18.29 -38.50 -13.97
N THR A 281 18.39 -38.86 -15.24
CA THR A 281 18.60 -40.14 -15.87
C THR A 281 17.70 -41.33 -15.55
N ALA A 282 17.01 -41.81 -16.53
CA ALA A 282 17.30 -43.11 -17.14
C ALA A 282 16.73 -43.15 -18.57
#